data_40d71f6310f3bf20f1305a410ccc61c3
#
_entry.id   40d71f6310f3bf20f1305a410ccc61c3
#
_cell.length_a   1.000
_cell.length_b   1.000
_cell.length_c   1.000
_cell.angle_alpha   90.00
_cell.angle_beta   90.00
_cell.angle_gamma   90.00
#
_symmetry.space_group_name_H-M   'P 1'
#
loop_
_entity.id
_entity.type
_entity.pdbx_description
1 polymer ?
#
loop_
_entity_poly.entity_id
_entity_poly.type
_entity_poly.pdbx_seq_one_letter_code
_entity_poly.pdbx_strand_id
1 'polypeptide(L)'
;MSMSTRTVLGIDASTQSLSAVLLQANTGEILWSRSLAYRDDPRLAGFGFEHDTMIIPPREPGEAEQPPRLFIAALEALFADLKAAGFDTSAIAAINTSGQQHGHVYLNDQAKALFARLRDTASAKDTLLSLLGDSFAYGGAPIWKTANTAAEAAHIREATGGKAAIIERT
;
A
#
# COMPACT_ATOMS: atom_id res chain seq x y z
N MET A 1 -16.13 24.50 26.89
CA MET A 1 -16.02 23.15 26.28
C MET A 1 -14.98 23.24 25.20
N SER A 2 -13.80 22.68 25.40
CA SER A 2 -12.78 22.58 24.35
C SER A 2 -13.37 21.68 23.26
N MET A 3 -13.64 22.23 22.07
CA MET A 3 -14.00 21.41 20.90
C MET A 3 -12.78 20.53 20.63
N SER A 4 -12.92 19.23 20.86
CA SER A 4 -11.91 18.25 20.47
C SER A 4 -11.59 18.48 19.00
N THR A 5 -10.36 18.84 18.71
CA THR A 5 -9.89 19.15 17.36
C THR A 5 -9.80 17.83 16.59
N ARG A 6 -10.90 17.47 15.88
CA ARG A 6 -10.92 16.29 15.03
C ARG A 6 -10.00 16.50 13.82
N THR A 7 -9.19 15.50 13.53
CA THR A 7 -8.33 15.50 12.37
C THR A 7 -8.76 14.41 11.38
N VAL A 8 -8.35 14.54 10.13
CA VAL A 8 -8.51 13.52 9.08
C VAL A 8 -7.17 13.27 8.41
N LEU A 9 -6.88 12.01 8.10
CA LEU A 9 -5.62 11.59 7.52
C LEU A 9 -5.86 11.08 6.11
N GLY A 10 -5.21 11.70 5.13
CA GLY A 10 -5.10 11.20 3.76
C GLY A 10 -3.78 10.47 3.57
N ILE A 11 -3.80 9.30 2.92
CA ILE A 11 -2.60 8.50 2.63
C ILE A 11 -2.62 8.12 1.15
N ASP A 12 -1.48 8.27 0.47
CA ASP A 12 -1.27 7.81 -0.90
C ASP A 12 -0.09 6.84 -0.98
N ALA A 13 -0.36 5.59 -1.39
CA ALA A 13 0.64 4.55 -1.57
C ALA A 13 1.00 4.41 -3.05
N SER A 14 1.92 5.23 -3.51
CA SER A 14 2.44 5.23 -4.88
C SER A 14 3.50 4.15 -5.11
N THR A 15 4.01 4.05 -6.34
CA THR A 15 5.06 3.07 -6.70
C THR A 15 6.39 3.35 -6.00
N GLN A 16 6.71 4.62 -5.72
CA GLN A 16 8.03 5.02 -5.21
C GLN A 16 8.01 5.55 -3.78
N SER A 17 6.82 5.88 -3.26
CA SER A 17 6.69 6.52 -1.96
C SER A 17 5.34 6.24 -1.32
N LEU A 18 5.30 6.37 0.00
CA LEU A 18 4.08 6.55 0.77
C LEU A 18 4.01 8.00 1.25
N SER A 19 2.95 8.69 0.88
CA SER A 19 2.74 10.08 1.29
C SER A 19 1.51 10.21 2.16
N ALA A 20 1.52 11.16 3.10
CA ALA A 20 0.36 11.45 3.92
C ALA A 20 0.22 12.92 4.24
N VAL A 21 -1.03 13.32 4.49
CA VAL A 21 -1.41 14.65 4.96
C VAL A 21 -2.41 14.53 6.10
N LEU A 22 -2.13 15.22 7.21
CA LEU A 22 -3.05 15.37 8.33
C LEU A 22 -3.72 16.74 8.24
N LEU A 23 -5.04 16.75 8.21
CA LEU A 23 -5.84 17.97 8.12
C LEU A 23 -6.65 18.17 9.39
N GLN A 24 -6.87 19.43 9.75
CA GLN A 24 -7.91 19.79 10.70
C GLN A 24 -9.27 19.68 10.02
N ALA A 25 -10.17 18.85 10.54
CA ALA A 25 -11.42 18.48 9.86
C ALA A 25 -12.36 19.67 9.61
N ASN A 26 -12.34 20.67 10.48
CA ASN A 26 -13.27 21.82 10.39
C ASN A 26 -12.80 22.92 9.45
N THR A 27 -11.49 23.09 9.28
CA THR A 27 -10.89 24.23 8.54
C THR A 27 -10.24 23.79 7.23
N GLY A 28 -9.87 22.49 7.10
CA GLY A 28 -9.06 22.00 6.00
C GLY A 28 -7.59 22.41 6.10
N GLU A 29 -7.17 23.00 7.22
CA GLU A 29 -5.79 23.38 7.46
C GLU A 29 -4.90 22.14 7.48
N ILE A 30 -3.76 22.19 6.78
CA ILE A 30 -2.74 21.15 6.80
C ILE A 30 -1.92 21.30 8.09
N LEU A 31 -2.07 20.33 8.99
CA LEU A 31 -1.34 20.30 10.26
C LEU A 31 0.01 19.61 10.13
N TRP A 32 0.09 18.64 9.23
CA TRP A 32 1.31 17.86 8.98
C TRP A 32 1.25 17.20 7.62
N SER A 33 2.41 17.06 7.02
CA SER A 33 2.58 16.26 5.79
C SER A 33 3.91 15.52 5.81
N ARG A 34 3.94 14.35 5.18
CA ARG A 34 5.11 13.51 5.05
C ARG A 34 5.09 12.75 3.73
N SER A 35 6.26 12.59 3.12
CA SER A 35 6.49 11.64 2.05
C SER A 35 7.70 10.78 2.40
N LEU A 36 7.51 9.46 2.38
CA LEU A 36 8.54 8.45 2.59
C LEU A 36 8.90 7.85 1.24
N ALA A 37 10.05 8.23 0.69
CA ALA A 37 10.60 7.56 -0.49
C ALA A 37 11.11 6.17 -0.07
N TYR A 38 10.59 5.10 -0.65
CA TYR A 38 10.89 3.73 -0.23
C TYR A 38 12.38 3.39 -0.33
N ARG A 39 13.06 3.91 -1.35
CA ARG A 39 14.48 3.67 -1.58
C ARG A 39 15.40 4.37 -0.58
N ASP A 40 14.97 5.51 -0.04
CA ASP A 40 15.82 6.42 0.75
C ASP A 40 15.61 6.26 2.26
N ASP A 41 14.52 5.60 2.68
CA ASP A 41 14.24 5.40 4.10
C ASP A 41 14.90 4.10 4.60
N PRO A 42 15.86 4.19 5.54
CA PRO A 42 16.58 3.01 6.03
C PRO A 42 15.68 1.97 6.72
N ARG A 43 14.51 2.37 7.23
CA ARG A 43 13.52 1.45 7.82
C ARG A 43 12.88 0.55 6.76
N LEU A 44 12.97 0.94 5.49
CA LEU A 44 12.41 0.23 4.34
C LEU A 44 13.47 -0.51 3.53
N ALA A 45 14.69 -0.56 4.01
CA ALA A 45 15.74 -1.38 3.44
C ALA A 45 15.48 -2.88 3.69
N GLY A 46 15.95 -3.75 2.79
CA GLY A 46 15.90 -5.21 3.00
C GLY A 46 14.63 -5.91 2.55
N PHE A 47 13.69 -5.21 1.90
CA PHE A 47 12.50 -5.82 1.30
C PHE A 47 12.73 -6.47 -0.07
N GLY A 48 13.96 -6.46 -0.59
CA GLY A 48 14.36 -7.21 -1.78
C GLY A 48 13.99 -6.57 -3.11
N PHE A 49 13.72 -5.28 -3.15
CA PHE A 49 13.56 -4.51 -4.38
C PHE A 49 14.90 -3.86 -4.81
N GLU A 50 15.06 -3.66 -6.11
CA GLU A 50 16.17 -2.89 -6.68
C GLU A 50 15.97 -1.39 -6.43
N HIS A 51 17.04 -0.70 -6.02
CA HIS A 51 16.99 0.72 -5.64
C HIS A 51 16.45 1.64 -6.75
N ASP A 52 16.86 1.42 -7.99
CA ASP A 52 16.54 2.32 -9.11
C ASP A 52 15.14 2.08 -9.67
N THR A 53 14.72 0.84 -9.72
CA THR A 53 13.45 0.41 -10.34
C THR A 53 12.31 0.31 -9.37
N MET A 54 12.59 0.13 -8.07
CA MET A 54 11.65 -0.14 -6.99
C MET A 54 10.86 -1.44 -7.18
N ILE A 55 11.38 -2.39 -7.97
CA ILE A 55 10.78 -3.70 -8.20
C ILE A 55 11.69 -4.81 -7.67
N ILE A 56 11.11 -5.95 -7.36
CA ILE A 56 11.83 -7.20 -7.11
C ILE A 56 12.55 -7.58 -8.41
N PRO A 57 13.81 -8.09 -8.37
CA PRO A 57 14.48 -8.57 -9.56
C PRO A 57 13.56 -9.51 -10.37
N PRO A 58 13.24 -9.17 -11.64
CA PRO A 58 12.28 -9.94 -12.42
C PRO A 58 12.81 -11.33 -12.74
N ARG A 59 11.95 -12.34 -12.65
CA ARG A 59 12.27 -13.73 -12.99
C ARG A 59 12.19 -14.00 -14.50
N GLU A 60 11.38 -13.18 -15.19
CA GLU A 60 11.18 -13.25 -16.63
C GLU A 60 10.97 -11.84 -17.24
N PRO A 61 11.20 -11.69 -18.55
CA PRO A 61 10.97 -10.42 -19.23
C PRO A 61 9.53 -9.92 -19.08
N GLY A 62 9.37 -8.65 -18.73
CA GLY A 62 8.07 -8.01 -18.58
C GLY A 62 7.42 -8.20 -17.20
N GLU A 63 8.02 -8.97 -16.30
CA GLU A 63 7.59 -9.04 -14.92
C GLU A 63 8.00 -7.75 -14.17
N ALA A 64 7.07 -7.18 -13.41
CA ALA A 64 7.33 -6.06 -12.52
C ALA A 64 6.49 -6.21 -11.25
N GLU A 65 7.15 -6.56 -10.15
CA GLU A 65 6.51 -6.82 -8.86
C GLU A 65 7.13 -5.97 -7.77
N GLN A 66 6.34 -5.62 -6.76
CA GLN A 66 6.83 -5.00 -5.53
C GLN A 66 6.50 -5.89 -4.32
N PRO A 67 7.35 -5.89 -3.27
CA PRO A 67 7.09 -6.69 -2.08
C PRO A 67 5.90 -6.10 -1.30
N PRO A 68 4.79 -6.83 -1.10
CA PRO A 68 3.62 -6.28 -0.39
C PRO A 68 3.91 -5.94 1.06
N ARG A 69 4.87 -6.62 1.69
CA ARG A 69 5.34 -6.31 3.05
C ARG A 69 5.97 -4.92 3.17
N LEU A 70 6.54 -4.38 2.09
CA LEU A 70 7.08 -3.01 2.03
C LEU A 70 6.00 -1.97 2.36
N PHE A 71 4.79 -2.12 1.81
CA PHE A 71 3.70 -1.16 2.05
C PHE A 71 3.24 -1.16 3.51
N ILE A 72 3.22 -2.32 4.16
CA ILE A 72 2.91 -2.42 5.59
C ILE A 72 4.00 -1.75 6.44
N ALA A 73 5.27 -2.00 6.12
CA ALA A 73 6.39 -1.38 6.82
C ALA A 73 6.42 0.15 6.61
N ALA A 74 6.12 0.61 5.40
CA ALA A 74 6.03 2.05 5.10
C ALA A 74 4.90 2.72 5.87
N LEU A 75 3.73 2.08 5.98
CA LEU A 75 2.62 2.57 6.78
C LEU A 75 2.98 2.66 8.26
N GLU A 76 3.67 1.65 8.79
CA GLU A 76 4.16 1.66 10.16
C GLU A 76 5.16 2.80 10.41
N ALA A 77 6.12 2.99 9.50
CA ALA A 77 7.10 4.07 9.55
C ALA A 77 6.41 5.46 9.50
N LEU A 78 5.38 5.60 8.67
CA LEU A 78 4.58 6.83 8.57
C LEU A 78 3.88 7.17 9.89
N PHE A 79 3.22 6.19 10.52
CA PHE A 79 2.58 6.41 11.83
C PHE A 79 3.59 6.68 12.94
N ALA A 80 4.78 6.09 12.89
CA ALA A 80 5.85 6.42 13.81
C ALA A 80 6.31 7.88 13.65
N ASP A 81 6.46 8.36 12.41
CA ASP A 81 6.81 9.76 12.13
C ASP A 81 5.70 10.73 12.60
N LEU A 82 4.43 10.40 12.37
CA LEU A 82 3.29 11.19 12.83
C LEU A 82 3.28 11.32 14.37
N LYS A 83 3.50 10.20 15.06
CA LYS A 83 3.60 10.16 16.52
C LYS A 83 4.80 10.94 17.03
N ALA A 84 5.96 10.81 16.38
CA ALA A 84 7.19 11.55 16.75
C ALA A 84 7.02 13.07 16.55
N ALA A 85 6.19 13.49 15.61
CA ALA A 85 5.80 14.89 15.40
C ALA A 85 4.83 15.43 16.48
N GLY A 86 4.42 14.59 17.44
CA GLY A 86 3.59 15.00 18.59
C GLY A 86 2.08 14.97 18.32
N PHE A 87 1.62 14.41 17.22
CA PHE A 87 0.19 14.33 16.93
C PHE A 87 -0.47 13.13 17.63
N ASP A 88 -1.63 13.41 18.21
CA ASP A 88 -2.47 12.38 18.83
C ASP A 88 -3.24 11.60 17.76
N THR A 89 -2.83 10.36 17.54
CA THR A 89 -3.50 9.47 16.57
C THR A 89 -4.92 9.10 16.98
N SER A 90 -5.27 9.21 18.27
CA SER A 90 -6.64 8.96 18.75
C SER A 90 -7.63 10.06 18.33
N ALA A 91 -7.13 11.25 17.97
CA ALA A 91 -7.91 12.36 17.46
C ALA A 91 -8.25 12.23 15.96
N ILE A 92 -7.69 11.25 15.26
CA ILE A 92 -7.98 11.00 13.84
C ILE A 92 -9.38 10.40 13.71
N ALA A 93 -10.30 11.20 13.19
CA ALA A 93 -11.71 10.82 13.04
C ALA A 93 -11.97 9.96 11.81
N ALA A 94 -11.14 10.10 10.77
CA ALA A 94 -11.25 9.33 9.54
C ALA A 94 -9.89 9.23 8.83
N ILE A 95 -9.72 8.12 8.11
CA ILE A 95 -8.58 7.89 7.21
C ILE A 95 -9.13 7.61 5.83
N ASN A 96 -8.58 8.24 4.80
CA ASN A 96 -8.82 7.92 3.41
C ASN A 96 -7.52 7.55 2.72
N THR A 97 -7.58 6.57 1.82
CA THR A 97 -6.39 6.05 1.14
C THR A 97 -6.56 6.09 -0.37
N SER A 98 -5.48 6.42 -1.05
CA SER A 98 -5.28 6.20 -2.48
C SER A 98 -4.01 5.37 -2.71
N GLY A 99 -3.80 4.91 -3.92
CA GLY A 99 -2.61 4.13 -4.24
C GLY A 99 -2.41 3.97 -5.74
N GLN A 100 -1.29 3.33 -6.11
CA GLN A 100 -1.02 3.00 -7.49
C GLN A 100 -2.13 2.11 -8.08
N GLN A 101 -2.52 2.42 -9.33
CA GLN A 101 -3.54 1.66 -10.05
C GLN A 101 -2.95 0.38 -10.66
N HIS A 102 -3.85 -0.55 -11.04
CA HIS A 102 -3.51 -1.78 -11.75
C HIS A 102 -2.49 -2.68 -11.06
N GLY A 103 -2.37 -2.58 -9.73
CA GLY A 103 -1.61 -3.50 -8.90
C GLY A 103 -2.52 -4.52 -8.22
N HIS A 104 -1.96 -5.71 -7.92
CA HIS A 104 -2.69 -6.80 -7.28
C HIS A 104 -1.92 -7.31 -6.07
N VAL A 105 -2.56 -7.34 -4.92
CA VAL A 105 -2.04 -7.99 -3.71
C VAL A 105 -2.96 -9.16 -3.38
N TYR A 106 -2.38 -10.35 -3.32
CA TYR A 106 -3.13 -11.57 -3.01
C TYR A 106 -2.93 -11.94 -1.55
N LEU A 107 -4.05 -12.16 -0.88
CA LEU A 107 -4.08 -12.58 0.51
C LEU A 107 -4.28 -14.10 0.60
N ASN A 108 -3.68 -14.72 1.61
CA ASN A 108 -3.84 -16.15 1.90
C ASN A 108 -5.00 -16.42 2.88
N ASP A 109 -5.25 -17.68 3.17
CA ASP A 109 -6.36 -18.11 4.03
C ASP A 109 -6.22 -17.64 5.49
N GLN A 110 -5.02 -17.28 5.93
CA GLN A 110 -4.76 -16.77 7.29
C GLN A 110 -5.12 -15.29 7.43
N ALA A 111 -5.20 -14.54 6.33
CA ALA A 111 -5.37 -13.09 6.33
C ALA A 111 -6.58 -12.65 7.16
N LYS A 112 -7.72 -13.33 7.02
CA LYS A 112 -8.94 -13.00 7.77
C LYS A 112 -8.72 -13.04 9.29
N ALA A 113 -8.02 -14.06 9.78
CA ALA A 113 -7.72 -14.21 11.21
C ALA A 113 -6.70 -13.18 11.69
N LEU A 114 -5.65 -12.91 10.87
CA LEU A 114 -4.63 -11.93 11.18
C LEU A 114 -5.22 -10.51 11.24
N PHE A 115 -6.07 -10.13 10.29
CA PHE A 115 -6.76 -8.84 10.33
C PHE A 115 -7.72 -8.70 11.52
N ALA A 116 -8.40 -9.78 11.94
CA ALA A 116 -9.26 -9.75 13.11
C ALA A 116 -8.46 -9.45 14.40
N ARG A 117 -7.24 -9.95 14.52
CA ARG A 117 -6.36 -9.69 15.65
C ARG A 117 -5.98 -8.23 15.84
N LEU A 118 -6.00 -7.41 14.78
CA LEU A 118 -5.73 -5.97 14.90
C LEU A 118 -6.67 -5.26 15.87
N ARG A 119 -7.89 -5.77 16.07
CA ARG A 119 -8.87 -5.19 17.01
C ARG A 119 -8.53 -5.45 18.47
N ASP A 120 -7.85 -6.55 18.72
CA ASP A 120 -7.59 -7.06 20.07
C ASP A 120 -6.15 -6.82 20.52
N THR A 121 -5.30 -6.32 19.60
CA THR A 121 -3.88 -6.12 19.88
C THR A 121 -3.67 -4.79 20.57
N ALA A 122 -3.34 -4.84 21.83
CA ALA A 122 -2.97 -3.69 22.65
C ALA A 122 -1.48 -3.69 23.04
N SER A 123 -0.67 -4.60 22.47
CA SER A 123 0.74 -4.72 22.85
C SER A 123 1.59 -3.67 22.13
N ALA A 124 2.33 -2.88 22.89
CA ALA A 124 3.31 -1.93 22.36
C ALA A 124 4.51 -2.58 21.65
N LYS A 125 4.59 -3.92 21.68
CA LYS A 125 5.66 -4.69 21.03
C LYS A 125 5.27 -5.23 19.65
N ASP A 126 3.98 -5.28 19.36
CA ASP A 126 3.49 -5.77 18.08
C ASP A 126 3.54 -4.65 17.03
N THR A 127 4.14 -4.93 15.90
CA THR A 127 4.19 -4.05 14.75
C THR A 127 3.16 -4.49 13.72
N LEU A 128 2.71 -3.58 12.83
CA LEU A 128 1.82 -3.95 11.74
C LEU A 128 2.44 -5.04 10.87
N LEU A 129 3.76 -4.97 10.65
CA LEU A 129 4.47 -5.97 9.87
C LEU A 129 4.51 -7.32 10.57
N SER A 130 4.69 -7.37 11.91
CA SER A 130 4.65 -8.63 12.66
C SER A 130 3.26 -9.26 12.70
N LEU A 131 2.21 -8.43 12.68
CA LEU A 131 0.83 -8.89 12.73
C LEU A 131 0.29 -9.33 11.36
N LEU A 132 0.66 -8.62 10.31
CA LEU A 132 0.07 -8.79 8.97
C LEU A 132 1.02 -9.35 7.92
N GLY A 133 2.33 -9.40 8.21
CA GLY A 133 3.33 -9.81 7.22
C GLY A 133 3.13 -11.19 6.63
N ASP A 134 2.47 -12.09 7.36
CA ASP A 134 2.17 -13.45 6.91
C ASP A 134 0.77 -13.60 6.29
N SER A 135 0.07 -12.50 6.02
CA SER A 135 -1.24 -12.51 5.35
C SER A 135 -1.16 -12.60 3.82
N PHE A 136 0.02 -12.46 3.24
CA PHE A 136 0.21 -12.43 1.79
C PHE A 136 0.42 -13.84 1.22
N ALA A 137 -0.25 -14.13 0.10
CA ALA A 137 -0.10 -15.40 -0.60
C ALA A 137 1.23 -15.49 -1.37
N TYR A 138 1.74 -14.35 -1.82
CA TYR A 138 2.97 -14.26 -2.62
C TYR A 138 3.90 -13.18 -2.07
N GLY A 139 5.20 -13.39 -2.27
CA GLY A 139 6.25 -12.43 -1.88
C GLY A 139 6.34 -11.21 -2.80
N GLY A 140 5.79 -11.30 -4.01
CA GLY A 140 5.69 -10.22 -5.00
C GLY A 140 4.23 -9.88 -5.31
N ALA A 141 3.97 -8.61 -5.53
CA ALA A 141 2.69 -8.06 -5.96
C ALA A 141 2.87 -7.41 -7.34
N PRO A 142 2.22 -7.91 -8.40
CA PRO A 142 2.28 -7.30 -9.72
C PRO A 142 1.83 -5.84 -9.67
N ILE A 143 2.57 -4.97 -10.34
CA ILE A 143 2.25 -3.54 -10.47
C ILE A 143 1.88 -3.18 -11.91
N TRP A 144 1.46 -1.96 -12.14
CA TRP A 144 1.04 -1.44 -13.45
C TRP A 144 2.09 -1.59 -14.57
N LYS A 145 3.37 -1.76 -14.24
CA LYS A 145 4.46 -1.99 -15.20
C LYS A 145 4.54 -3.45 -15.70
N THR A 146 3.83 -4.38 -15.06
CA THR A 146 3.83 -5.79 -15.48
C THR A 146 3.29 -5.93 -16.89
N ALA A 147 4.05 -6.55 -17.77
CA ALA A 147 3.76 -6.68 -19.20
C ALA A 147 3.97 -8.12 -19.74
N ASN A 148 4.09 -9.12 -18.87
CA ASN A 148 4.31 -10.52 -19.23
C ASN A 148 3.02 -11.32 -19.46
N THR A 149 1.86 -10.65 -19.55
CA THR A 149 0.53 -11.28 -19.70
C THR A 149 -0.02 -11.22 -21.13
N ALA A 150 0.86 -11.08 -22.13
CA ALA A 150 0.43 -10.93 -23.52
C ALA A 150 -0.26 -12.18 -24.07
N ALA A 151 0.17 -13.38 -23.63
CA ALA A 151 -0.42 -14.65 -24.05
C ALA A 151 -1.84 -14.83 -23.50
N GLU A 152 -2.05 -14.53 -22.23
CA GLU A 152 -3.36 -14.56 -21.58
C GLU A 152 -4.32 -13.54 -22.19
N ALA A 153 -3.83 -12.35 -22.46
CA ALA A 153 -4.61 -11.31 -23.14
C ALA A 153 -5.01 -11.71 -24.57
N ALA A 154 -4.13 -12.41 -25.30
CA ALA A 154 -4.45 -12.95 -26.61
C ALA A 154 -5.50 -14.06 -26.53
N HIS A 155 -5.36 -14.98 -25.57
CA HIS A 155 -6.31 -16.07 -25.34
C HIS A 155 -7.71 -15.53 -24.98
N ILE A 156 -7.80 -14.58 -24.06
CA ILE A 156 -9.06 -13.93 -23.68
C ILE A 156 -9.69 -13.24 -24.91
N ARG A 157 -8.89 -12.53 -25.69
CA ARG A 157 -9.37 -11.84 -26.90
C ARG A 157 -9.95 -12.82 -27.92
N GLU A 158 -9.30 -13.96 -28.15
CA GLU A 158 -9.79 -14.99 -29.04
C GLU A 158 -11.09 -15.61 -28.53
N ALA A 159 -11.13 -15.99 -27.24
CA ALA A 159 -12.31 -16.59 -26.61
C ALA A 159 -13.54 -15.66 -26.61
N THR A 160 -13.34 -14.35 -26.66
CA THR A 160 -14.42 -13.35 -26.69
C THR A 160 -14.87 -12.95 -28.11
N GLY A 161 -14.35 -13.59 -29.15
CA GLY A 161 -14.70 -13.30 -30.54
C GLY A 161 -13.82 -12.29 -31.25
N GLY A 162 -12.63 -12.02 -30.71
CA GLY A 162 -11.63 -11.15 -31.31
C GLY A 162 -11.80 -9.66 -30.99
N LYS A 163 -10.87 -8.85 -31.53
CA LYS A 163 -10.80 -7.41 -31.25
C LYS A 163 -12.09 -6.66 -31.60
N ALA A 164 -12.73 -7.01 -32.73
CA ALA A 164 -13.95 -6.36 -33.17
C ALA A 164 -15.12 -6.59 -32.19
N ALA A 165 -15.31 -7.83 -31.72
CA ALA A 165 -16.34 -8.15 -30.77
C ALA A 165 -16.13 -7.48 -29.38
N ILE A 166 -14.88 -7.27 -28.97
CA ILE A 166 -14.57 -6.53 -27.73
C ILE A 166 -14.94 -5.07 -27.90
N ILE A 167 -14.53 -4.43 -28.99
CA ILE A 167 -14.83 -3.00 -29.24
C ILE A 167 -16.34 -2.75 -29.30
N GLU A 168 -17.11 -3.68 -29.86
CA GLU A 168 -18.58 -3.54 -29.95
C GLU A 168 -19.26 -3.62 -28.57
N ARG A 169 -18.61 -4.27 -27.57
CA ARG A 169 -19.17 -4.48 -26.23
C ARG A 169 -18.69 -3.48 -25.18
N THR A 170 -17.68 -2.68 -25.46
CA THR A 170 -17.10 -1.66 -24.58
C THR A 170 -17.35 -0.25 -25.07
#